data_eb7f3b3768819b931017f981b0cbee9a
#
_entry.id   eb7f3b3768819b931017f981b0cbee9a
#
_cell.length_a   1.000
_cell.length_b   1.000
_cell.length_c   1.000
_cell.angle_alpha   90.00
_cell.angle_beta   90.00
_cell.angle_gamma   90.00
#
_symmetry.space_group_name_H-M   'P 1'
#
loop_
_entity.id
_entity.type
_entity.pdbx_description
1 polymer ?
#
loop_
_entity_poly.entity_id
_entity_poly.type
_entity_poly.pdbx_seq_one_letter_code
_entity_poly.pdbx_strand_id
1 'polypeptide(L)'
;YLREYVERIPKDFETIGTVIHSGRNLIKMITVDGLDINVKRYTIPPLINRIAYAFFRPSKGKRAFVYPEKLLEKGFETPCPIAYIEETKMGLIGHSYFMSIQSPYRYNFCQFGNADIKSCEDVVTAFAEFTARLHEAGILHLGYSPGNILYDKIGEEYHFSLVDINRMHFGEVDIKKGCANFAR
;
A
#
# COMPACT_ATOMS: atom_id res chain seq x y z
N TYR A 1 14.70 -21.00 -2.21
CA TYR A 1 13.98 -20.82 -3.48
C TYR A 1 13.31 -19.44 -3.59
N LEU A 2 12.30 -19.11 -2.74
CA LEU A 2 11.63 -17.79 -2.77
C LEU A 2 12.62 -16.63 -2.56
N ARG A 3 13.58 -16.79 -1.66
CA ARG A 3 14.62 -15.79 -1.41
C ARG A 3 15.48 -15.51 -2.64
N GLU A 4 15.95 -16.54 -3.31
CA GLU A 4 16.74 -16.41 -4.54
C GLU A 4 15.97 -15.70 -5.65
N TYR A 5 14.66 -16.03 -5.75
CA TYR A 5 13.77 -15.38 -6.69
C TYR A 5 13.62 -13.88 -6.39
N VAL A 6 13.36 -13.55 -5.12
CA VAL A 6 13.22 -12.16 -4.66
C VAL A 6 14.50 -11.35 -4.92
N GLU A 7 15.68 -11.91 -4.65
CA GLU A 7 16.97 -11.25 -4.88
C GLU A 7 17.24 -10.94 -6.37
N ARG A 8 16.64 -11.69 -7.29
CA ARG A 8 16.77 -11.48 -8.74
C ARG A 8 15.80 -10.45 -9.30
N ILE A 9 14.75 -10.07 -8.56
CA ILE A 9 13.71 -9.13 -9.02
C ILE A 9 14.30 -7.87 -9.69
N PRO A 10 15.29 -7.15 -9.12
CA PRO A 10 15.81 -5.95 -9.76
C PRO A 10 16.37 -6.18 -11.18
N LYS A 11 16.97 -7.34 -11.42
CA LYS A 11 17.55 -7.69 -12.73
C LYS A 11 16.49 -8.13 -13.72
N ASP A 12 15.54 -8.91 -13.25
CA ASP A 12 14.56 -9.60 -14.09
C ASP A 12 13.25 -8.78 -14.26
N PHE A 13 13.09 -7.68 -13.52
CA PHE A 13 11.83 -6.94 -13.40
C PHE A 13 11.21 -6.54 -14.74
N GLU A 14 12.01 -6.19 -15.75
CA GLU A 14 11.45 -5.75 -17.05
C GLU A 14 10.81 -6.92 -17.82
N THR A 15 11.29 -8.14 -17.61
CA THR A 15 10.90 -9.32 -18.41
C THR A 15 9.90 -10.24 -17.71
N ILE A 16 9.72 -10.09 -16.38
CA ILE A 16 8.86 -10.98 -15.59
C ILE A 16 7.49 -10.34 -15.27
N GLY A 17 6.50 -11.21 -15.08
CA GLY A 17 5.18 -10.87 -14.57
C GLY A 17 4.32 -10.04 -15.52
N THR A 18 3.11 -9.76 -15.05
CA THR A 18 2.09 -8.98 -15.76
C THR A 18 1.96 -7.60 -15.12
N VAL A 19 1.96 -6.54 -15.94
CA VAL A 19 1.72 -5.17 -15.46
C VAL A 19 0.26 -5.04 -15.02
N ILE A 20 0.04 -4.67 -13.76
CA ILE A 20 -1.29 -4.41 -13.21
C ILE A 20 -1.54 -2.92 -12.97
N HIS A 21 -0.49 -2.12 -12.87
CA HIS A 21 -0.60 -0.66 -12.82
C HIS A 21 0.66 -0.01 -13.42
N SER A 22 0.45 1.00 -14.27
CA SER A 22 1.53 1.81 -14.84
C SER A 22 1.21 3.29 -14.65
N GLY A 23 2.07 3.98 -13.92
CA GLY A 23 1.96 5.41 -13.61
C GLY A 23 3.31 5.92 -13.11
N ARG A 24 3.32 6.75 -12.07
CA ARG A 24 4.57 7.19 -11.44
C ARG A 24 5.38 6.00 -10.90
N ASN A 25 4.72 4.95 -10.43
CA ASN A 25 5.34 3.68 -10.05
C ASN A 25 4.81 2.58 -10.97
N LEU A 26 5.60 1.56 -11.19
CA LEU A 26 5.20 0.39 -11.95
C LEU A 26 4.91 -0.76 -10.99
N ILE A 27 3.74 -1.37 -11.14
CA ILE A 27 3.33 -2.52 -10.34
C ILE A 27 3.11 -3.71 -11.27
N LYS A 28 3.75 -4.82 -10.94
CA LYS A 28 3.59 -6.08 -11.62
C LYS A 28 3.10 -7.16 -10.67
N MET A 29 2.33 -8.09 -11.17
CA MET A 29 1.98 -9.33 -10.51
C MET A 29 2.84 -10.46 -11.08
N ILE A 30 3.41 -11.26 -10.23
CA ILE A 30 4.20 -12.45 -10.56
C ILE A 30 3.67 -13.63 -9.76
N THR A 31 3.58 -14.79 -10.39
CA THR A 31 3.22 -16.04 -9.71
C THR A 31 4.45 -16.90 -9.53
N VAL A 32 4.74 -17.27 -8.30
CA VAL A 32 5.87 -18.14 -7.92
C VAL A 32 5.34 -19.26 -7.03
N ASP A 33 5.47 -20.51 -7.48
CA ASP A 33 4.98 -21.69 -6.74
C ASP A 33 3.50 -21.60 -6.33
N GLY A 34 2.66 -21.03 -7.19
CA GLY A 34 1.24 -20.83 -6.92
C GLY A 34 0.92 -19.65 -6.00
N LEU A 35 1.92 -18.86 -5.60
CA LEU A 35 1.77 -17.66 -4.81
C LEU A 35 1.82 -16.42 -5.71
N ASP A 36 0.75 -15.65 -5.71
CA ASP A 36 0.71 -14.38 -6.43
C ASP A 36 1.35 -13.27 -5.59
N ILE A 37 2.40 -12.68 -6.16
CA ILE A 37 3.20 -11.64 -5.54
C ILE A 37 3.02 -10.34 -6.31
N ASN A 38 2.68 -9.28 -5.58
CA ASN A 38 2.65 -7.92 -6.07
C ASN A 38 4.04 -7.30 -5.91
N VAL A 39 4.64 -6.84 -7.00
CA VAL A 39 5.94 -6.16 -7.00
C VAL A 39 5.77 -4.73 -7.45
N LYS A 40 5.98 -3.80 -6.54
CA LYS A 40 5.93 -2.36 -6.79
C LYS A 40 7.34 -1.79 -6.91
N ARG A 41 7.70 -1.34 -8.11
CA ARG A 41 8.92 -0.56 -8.34
C ARG A 41 8.65 0.92 -8.17
N TYR A 42 9.32 1.54 -7.24
CA TYR A 42 9.27 2.99 -7.05
C TYR A 42 10.19 3.71 -8.03
N THR A 43 9.70 4.81 -8.59
CA THR A 43 10.51 5.74 -9.38
C THR A 43 11.69 6.28 -8.55
N ILE A 44 12.84 6.44 -9.19
CA ILE A 44 14.02 7.06 -8.58
C ILE A 44 13.63 8.44 -8.03
N PRO A 45 13.86 8.70 -6.75
CA PRO A 45 13.48 9.99 -6.15
C PRO A 45 14.37 11.13 -6.69
N PRO A 46 13.88 12.39 -6.67
CA PRO A 46 14.72 13.56 -6.89
C PRO A 46 15.92 13.58 -5.92
N LEU A 47 17.03 14.21 -6.32
CA LEU A 47 18.31 14.19 -5.59
C LEU A 47 18.16 14.57 -4.11
N ILE A 48 17.40 15.63 -3.80
CA ILE A 48 17.13 16.07 -2.43
C ILE A 48 16.50 14.95 -1.59
N ASN A 49 15.53 14.21 -2.16
CA ASN A 49 14.91 13.09 -1.47
C ASN A 49 15.86 11.89 -1.35
N ARG A 50 16.77 11.66 -2.32
CA ARG A 50 17.79 10.61 -2.22
C ARG A 50 18.73 10.85 -1.06
N ILE A 51 19.18 12.11 -0.88
CA ILE A 51 19.99 12.53 0.27
C ILE A 51 19.21 12.36 1.57
N ALA A 52 17.93 12.78 1.60
CA ALA A 52 17.08 12.61 2.78
C ALA A 52 16.90 11.13 3.16
N TYR A 53 16.78 10.24 2.19
CA TYR A 53 16.67 8.79 2.43
C TYR A 53 18.00 8.14 2.85
N ALA A 54 19.13 8.70 2.42
CA ALA A 54 20.43 8.18 2.82
C ALA A 54 20.76 8.49 4.30
N PHE A 55 20.34 9.67 4.81
CA PHE A 55 20.81 10.15 6.11
C PHE A 55 19.72 10.41 7.16
N PHE A 56 18.47 10.71 6.76
CA PHE A 56 17.50 11.29 7.69
C PHE A 56 16.21 10.49 7.85
N ARG A 57 15.77 9.75 6.84
CA ARG A 57 14.49 9.04 6.91
C ARG A 57 14.48 7.74 6.10
N PRO A 58 13.70 6.73 6.51
CA PRO A 58 13.54 5.51 5.73
C PRO A 58 12.96 5.79 4.34
N SER A 59 13.39 5.02 3.35
CA SER A 59 12.86 5.06 2.00
C SER A 59 11.38 4.67 1.94
N LYS A 60 10.76 4.84 0.77
CA LYS A 60 9.37 4.39 0.55
C LYS A 60 9.26 2.87 0.64
N GLY A 61 10.21 2.13 0.07
CA GLY A 61 10.23 0.67 0.11
C GLY A 61 10.34 0.14 1.54
N LYS A 62 11.28 0.69 2.32
CA LYS A 62 11.45 0.31 3.73
C LYS A 62 10.19 0.60 4.55
N ARG A 63 9.55 1.77 4.37
CA ARG A 63 8.30 2.09 5.08
C ARG A 63 7.15 1.18 4.68
N ALA A 64 7.00 0.87 3.38
CA ALA A 64 6.00 -0.06 2.90
C ALA A 64 6.18 -1.48 3.47
N PHE A 65 7.41 -1.85 3.81
CA PHE A 65 7.73 -3.14 4.43
C PHE A 65 7.47 -3.17 5.95
N VAL A 66 7.75 -2.06 6.66
CA VAL A 66 7.67 -2.03 8.14
C VAL A 66 6.27 -1.64 8.64
N TYR A 67 5.53 -0.81 7.92
CA TYR A 67 4.23 -0.32 8.38
C TYR A 67 3.09 -1.36 8.42
N PRO A 68 3.09 -2.44 7.60
CA PRO A 68 2.12 -3.52 7.73
C PRO A 68 2.03 -4.10 9.13
N GLU A 69 3.18 -4.35 9.78
CA GLU A 69 3.22 -4.87 11.16
C GLU A 69 2.40 -3.99 12.11
N LYS A 70 2.62 -2.67 12.06
CA LYS A 70 1.90 -1.70 12.90
C LYS A 70 0.39 -1.64 12.63
N LEU A 71 -0.03 -1.89 11.38
CA LEU A 71 -1.44 -1.96 11.02
C LEU A 71 -2.07 -3.25 11.56
N LEU A 72 -1.42 -4.38 11.33
CA LEU A 72 -1.88 -5.70 11.76
C LEU A 72 -1.98 -5.80 13.29
N GLU A 73 -0.99 -5.28 14.03
CA GLU A 73 -1.03 -5.20 15.51
C GLU A 73 -2.24 -4.44 16.04
N LYS A 74 -2.77 -3.49 15.26
CA LYS A 74 -3.95 -2.69 15.59
C LYS A 74 -5.25 -3.24 14.97
N GLY A 75 -5.20 -4.42 14.33
CA GLY A 75 -6.35 -5.10 13.74
C GLY A 75 -6.79 -4.56 12.37
N PHE A 76 -5.90 -3.85 11.64
CA PHE A 76 -6.19 -3.36 10.30
C PHE A 76 -5.46 -4.17 9.24
N GLU A 77 -6.19 -4.55 8.19
CA GLU A 77 -5.67 -5.38 7.14
C GLU A 77 -4.89 -4.59 6.08
N THR A 78 -3.82 -5.21 5.61
CA THR A 78 -2.99 -4.78 4.49
C THR A 78 -2.31 -6.01 3.89
N PRO A 79 -1.94 -6.01 2.60
CA PRO A 79 -1.22 -7.13 2.00
C PRO A 79 0.04 -7.48 2.79
N CYS A 80 0.23 -8.78 3.06
CA CYS A 80 1.38 -9.28 3.80
C CYS A 80 2.69 -8.93 3.08
N PRO A 81 3.63 -8.22 3.72
CA PRO A 81 4.90 -7.86 3.12
C PRO A 81 5.82 -9.09 3.01
N ILE A 82 6.51 -9.24 1.88
CA ILE A 82 7.49 -10.30 1.64
C ILE A 82 8.91 -9.76 1.79
N ALA A 83 9.22 -8.68 1.06
CA ALA A 83 10.55 -8.08 1.03
C ALA A 83 10.53 -6.65 0.49
N TYR A 84 11.63 -5.95 0.72
CA TYR A 84 11.96 -4.74 -0.05
C TYR A 84 13.43 -4.80 -0.48
N ILE A 85 13.73 -4.23 -1.64
CA ILE A 85 15.09 -4.14 -2.17
C ILE A 85 15.35 -2.69 -2.57
N GLU A 86 16.53 -2.19 -2.26
CA GLU A 86 16.98 -0.85 -2.62
C GLU A 86 18.27 -0.95 -3.43
N GLU A 87 18.22 -0.50 -4.66
CA GLU A 87 19.43 -0.28 -5.44
C GLU A 87 20.10 0.99 -4.95
N THR A 88 21.41 0.90 -4.73
CA THR A 88 22.21 2.06 -4.32
C THR A 88 23.35 2.30 -5.29
N LYS A 89 23.57 3.56 -5.62
CA LYS A 89 24.73 3.99 -6.42
C LYS A 89 25.38 5.19 -5.74
N MET A 90 26.66 5.06 -5.42
CA MET A 90 27.44 6.09 -4.70
C MET A 90 26.76 6.50 -3.36
N GLY A 91 26.22 5.52 -2.62
CA GLY A 91 25.53 5.76 -1.35
C GLY A 91 24.13 6.37 -1.45
N LEU A 92 23.66 6.67 -2.65
CA LEU A 92 22.32 7.23 -2.88
C LEU A 92 21.36 6.18 -3.45
N ILE A 93 20.11 6.20 -2.97
CA ILE A 93 19.07 5.28 -3.42
C ILE A 93 18.76 5.48 -4.91
N GLY A 94 18.70 4.39 -5.65
CA GLY A 94 18.21 4.30 -7.02
C GLY A 94 16.74 3.86 -7.08
N HIS A 95 16.46 2.80 -7.86
CA HIS A 95 15.17 2.14 -7.78
C HIS A 95 15.02 1.41 -6.45
N SER A 96 13.80 1.36 -5.96
CA SER A 96 13.45 0.48 -4.84
C SER A 96 12.23 -0.33 -5.19
N TYR A 97 12.22 -1.57 -4.72
CA TYR A 97 11.18 -2.55 -4.96
C TYR A 97 10.55 -2.93 -3.63
N PHE A 98 9.24 -3.01 -3.61
CA PHE A 98 8.49 -3.55 -2.48
C PHE A 98 7.65 -4.72 -2.98
N MET A 99 7.70 -5.82 -2.26
CA MET A 99 6.99 -7.05 -2.58
C MET A 99 6.04 -7.42 -1.45
N SER A 100 4.82 -7.75 -1.82
CA SER A 100 3.79 -8.25 -0.91
C SER A 100 3.02 -9.39 -1.56
N ILE A 101 2.32 -10.19 -0.76
CA ILE A 101 1.29 -11.08 -1.27
C ILE A 101 0.25 -10.24 -2.01
N GLN A 102 -0.22 -10.73 -3.16
CA GLN A 102 -1.33 -10.08 -3.86
C GLN A 102 -2.59 -10.12 -2.97
N SER A 103 -3.25 -8.98 -2.81
CA SER A 103 -4.50 -8.93 -2.05
C SER A 103 -5.56 -9.82 -2.69
N PRO A 104 -6.30 -10.61 -1.91
CA PRO A 104 -7.43 -11.37 -2.41
C PRO A 104 -8.66 -10.49 -2.69
N TYR A 105 -8.68 -9.25 -2.19
CA TYR A 105 -9.82 -8.35 -2.34
C TYR A 105 -9.95 -7.86 -3.77
N ARG A 106 -11.15 -7.98 -4.32
CA ARG A 106 -11.45 -7.80 -5.74
C ARG A 106 -11.80 -6.37 -6.12
N TYR A 107 -12.27 -5.59 -5.15
CA TYR A 107 -12.85 -4.28 -5.39
C TYR A 107 -12.03 -3.17 -4.76
N ASN A 108 -12.16 -1.97 -5.29
CA ASN A 108 -11.65 -0.75 -4.67
C ASN A 108 -12.70 0.38 -4.80
N PHE A 109 -12.55 1.44 -4.02
CA PHE A 109 -13.52 2.53 -3.97
C PHE A 109 -13.61 3.39 -5.23
N CYS A 110 -12.69 3.26 -6.20
CA CYS A 110 -12.79 3.97 -7.48
C CYS A 110 -14.09 3.64 -8.25
N GLN A 111 -14.65 2.46 -8.03
CA GLN A 111 -15.90 2.05 -8.71
C GLN A 111 -17.12 2.88 -8.30
N PHE A 112 -17.07 3.59 -7.16
CA PHE A 112 -18.17 4.41 -6.68
C PHE A 112 -18.12 5.86 -7.16
N GLY A 113 -17.13 6.25 -7.96
CA GLY A 113 -16.94 7.65 -8.36
C GLY A 113 -18.14 8.30 -9.05
N ASN A 114 -19.01 7.49 -9.68
CA ASN A 114 -20.24 7.95 -10.33
C ASN A 114 -21.49 7.13 -9.88
N ALA A 115 -21.37 6.39 -8.77
CA ALA A 115 -22.49 5.59 -8.28
C ALA A 115 -23.53 6.47 -7.57
N ASP A 116 -24.82 6.06 -7.66
CA ASP A 116 -25.84 6.63 -6.79
C ASP A 116 -25.56 6.20 -5.34
N ILE A 117 -25.53 7.15 -4.44
CA ILE A 117 -25.27 6.94 -3.01
C ILE A 117 -26.17 5.84 -2.43
N LYS A 118 -27.45 5.79 -2.83
CA LYS A 118 -28.39 4.76 -2.36
C LYS A 118 -27.98 3.34 -2.75
N SER A 119 -27.27 3.19 -3.86
CA SER A 119 -26.81 1.88 -4.33
C SER A 119 -25.54 1.37 -3.63
N CYS A 120 -24.87 2.22 -2.87
CA CYS A 120 -23.62 1.90 -2.17
C CYS A 120 -23.64 2.32 -0.68
N GLU A 121 -24.82 2.64 -0.13
CA GLU A 121 -24.97 3.13 1.25
C GLU A 121 -24.36 2.18 2.27
N ASP A 122 -24.61 0.87 2.14
CA ASP A 122 -24.12 -0.14 3.07
C ASP A 122 -22.59 -0.16 3.14
N VAL A 123 -21.92 -0.21 1.99
CA VAL A 123 -20.45 -0.26 1.94
C VAL A 123 -19.82 1.08 2.36
N VAL A 124 -20.46 2.20 2.05
CA VAL A 124 -19.98 3.53 2.45
C VAL A 124 -20.11 3.71 3.96
N THR A 125 -21.23 3.24 4.56
CA THR A 125 -21.44 3.25 6.01
C THR A 125 -20.38 2.39 6.70
N ALA A 126 -20.18 1.15 6.26
CA ALA A 126 -19.15 0.26 6.80
C ALA A 126 -17.75 0.85 6.67
N PHE A 127 -17.46 1.54 5.56
CA PHE A 127 -16.19 2.23 5.35
C PHE A 127 -16.01 3.44 6.27
N ALA A 128 -17.07 4.19 6.55
CA ALA A 128 -17.02 5.30 7.50
C ALA A 128 -16.70 4.79 8.92
N GLU A 129 -17.32 3.70 9.36
CA GLU A 129 -17.03 3.03 10.62
C GLU A 129 -15.60 2.49 10.68
N PHE A 130 -15.13 1.85 9.61
CA PHE A 130 -13.74 1.41 9.48
C PHE A 130 -12.77 2.58 9.63
N THR A 131 -13.05 3.70 8.96
CA THR A 131 -12.22 4.90 9.02
C THR A 131 -12.21 5.54 10.40
N ALA A 132 -13.36 5.58 11.09
CA ALA A 132 -13.43 6.06 12.47
C ALA A 132 -12.53 5.23 13.38
N ARG A 133 -12.63 3.91 13.33
CA ARG A 133 -11.76 3.00 14.11
C ARG A 133 -10.28 3.18 13.77
N LEU A 134 -9.94 3.41 12.50
CA LEU A 134 -8.56 3.67 12.06
C LEU A 134 -8.01 4.94 12.73
N HIS A 135 -8.80 6.02 12.75
CA HIS A 135 -8.43 7.28 13.37
C HIS A 135 -8.36 7.18 14.90
N GLU A 136 -9.29 6.48 15.55
CA GLU A 136 -9.27 6.21 17.00
C GLU A 136 -8.04 5.40 17.41
N ALA A 137 -7.60 4.47 16.55
CA ALA A 137 -6.35 3.74 16.75
C ALA A 137 -5.08 4.59 16.55
N GLY A 138 -5.23 5.88 16.24
CA GLY A 138 -4.13 6.81 16.01
C GLY A 138 -3.45 6.64 14.66
N ILE A 139 -4.18 6.25 13.62
CA ILE A 139 -3.63 5.99 12.29
C ILE A 139 -4.26 6.94 11.27
N LEU A 140 -3.40 7.65 10.49
CA LEU A 140 -3.83 8.37 9.30
C LEU A 140 -3.10 7.83 8.06
N HIS A 141 -3.85 7.47 7.05
CA HIS A 141 -3.30 7.16 5.74
C HIS A 141 -3.15 8.45 4.92
N LEU A 142 -1.92 8.99 4.80
CA LEU A 142 -1.68 10.28 4.14
C LEU A 142 -1.87 10.28 2.62
N GLY A 143 -2.23 9.16 2.04
CA GLY A 143 -2.66 8.99 0.66
C GLY A 143 -4.03 8.28 0.62
N TYR A 144 -4.98 8.68 1.48
CA TYR A 144 -6.29 8.06 1.63
C TYR A 144 -7.18 8.39 0.43
N SER A 145 -6.92 7.69 -0.68
CA SER A 145 -7.63 7.85 -1.94
C SER A 145 -8.40 6.57 -2.28
N PRO A 146 -9.49 6.66 -3.06
CA PRO A 146 -10.32 5.50 -3.41
C PRO A 146 -9.56 4.29 -3.93
N GLY A 147 -8.51 4.50 -4.72
CA GLY A 147 -7.68 3.42 -5.28
C GLY A 147 -6.78 2.72 -4.26
N ASN A 148 -6.61 3.28 -3.06
CA ASN A 148 -5.78 2.73 -1.99
C ASN A 148 -6.59 1.99 -0.91
N ILE A 149 -7.89 1.82 -1.14
CA ILE A 149 -8.81 1.12 -0.25
C ILE A 149 -9.40 -0.04 -1.02
N LEU A 150 -8.90 -1.23 -0.74
CA LEU A 150 -9.46 -2.47 -1.28
C LEU A 150 -10.52 -2.98 -0.33
N TYR A 151 -11.54 -3.63 -0.87
CA TYR A 151 -12.58 -4.24 -0.06
C TYR A 151 -13.17 -5.48 -0.73
N ASP A 152 -13.80 -6.31 0.07
CA ASP A 152 -14.68 -7.38 -0.35
C ASP A 152 -15.79 -7.58 0.68
N LYS A 153 -16.87 -8.27 0.30
CA LYS A 153 -17.92 -8.68 1.21
C LYS A 153 -17.75 -10.18 1.49
N ILE A 154 -17.53 -10.53 2.74
CA ILE A 154 -17.35 -11.91 3.20
C ILE A 154 -18.52 -12.24 4.11
N GLY A 155 -19.43 -13.11 3.65
CA GLY A 155 -20.73 -13.28 4.29
C GLY A 155 -21.54 -11.98 4.23
N GLU A 156 -21.95 -11.45 5.37
CA GLU A 156 -22.71 -10.19 5.47
C GLU A 156 -21.81 -8.98 5.81
N GLU A 157 -20.51 -9.18 6.07
CA GLU A 157 -19.61 -8.15 6.52
C GLU A 157 -18.69 -7.62 5.41
N TYR A 158 -18.45 -6.32 5.42
CA TYR A 158 -17.46 -5.67 4.57
C TYR A 158 -16.09 -5.67 5.24
N HIS A 159 -15.10 -6.19 4.52
CA HIS A 159 -13.71 -6.21 4.92
C HIS A 159 -12.90 -5.22 4.07
N PHE A 160 -11.98 -4.50 4.72
CA PHE A 160 -11.19 -3.46 4.05
C PHE A 160 -9.69 -3.73 4.24
N SER A 161 -8.92 -3.55 3.17
CA SER A 161 -7.46 -3.68 3.18
C SER A 161 -6.82 -2.43 2.60
N LEU A 162 -5.88 -1.84 3.32
CA LEU A 162 -5.19 -0.62 2.91
C LEU A 162 -3.94 -0.94 2.09
N VAL A 163 -3.79 -0.29 0.93
CA VAL A 163 -2.59 -0.40 0.09
C VAL A 163 -1.89 0.94 -0.06
N ASP A 164 -0.67 0.94 -0.61
CA ASP A 164 0.22 2.12 -0.72
C ASP A 164 0.53 2.79 0.63
N ILE A 165 0.68 1.99 1.66
CA ILE A 165 0.83 2.39 3.07
C ILE A 165 2.19 3.02 3.42
N ASN A 166 3.05 3.29 2.45
CA ASN A 166 4.35 3.96 2.70
C ASN A 166 4.21 5.41 3.21
N ARG A 167 2.99 5.95 3.24
CA ARG A 167 2.64 7.30 3.71
C ARG A 167 1.60 7.22 4.82
N MET A 168 2.01 6.70 5.97
CA MET A 168 1.18 6.62 7.16
C MET A 168 1.69 7.58 8.24
N HIS A 169 0.79 8.04 9.07
CA HIS A 169 1.09 8.66 10.36
C HIS A 169 0.54 7.76 11.47
N PHE A 170 1.36 7.53 12.47
CA PHE A 170 0.98 6.80 13.69
C PHE A 170 1.17 7.73 14.87
N GLY A 171 0.12 8.01 15.60
CA GLY A 171 0.09 8.93 16.73
C GLY A 171 -1.31 9.49 16.96
N GLU A 172 -1.45 10.48 17.81
CA GLU A 172 -2.72 11.09 18.13
C GLU A 172 -3.38 11.74 16.89
N VAL A 173 -4.64 11.40 16.68
CA VAL A 173 -5.48 11.92 15.60
C VAL A 173 -6.65 12.69 16.22
N ASP A 174 -6.63 14.01 16.11
CA ASP A 174 -7.76 14.84 16.47
C ASP A 174 -8.89 14.77 15.40
N ILE A 175 -10.10 15.14 15.80
CA ILE A 175 -11.28 15.12 14.92
C ILE A 175 -11.04 15.89 13.63
N LYS A 176 -10.40 17.06 13.69
CA LYS A 176 -10.13 17.90 12.53
C LYS A 176 -9.23 17.21 11.52
N LYS A 177 -8.17 16.55 12.00
CA LYS A 177 -7.26 15.74 11.14
C LYS A 177 -7.98 14.54 10.56
N GLY A 178 -8.81 13.86 11.36
CA GLY A 178 -9.60 12.72 10.92
C GLY A 178 -10.56 13.09 9.79
N CYS A 179 -11.38 14.14 9.98
CA CYS A 179 -12.29 14.63 8.94
C CYS A 179 -11.55 15.09 7.68
N ALA A 180 -10.44 15.81 7.81
CA ALA A 180 -9.63 16.23 6.66
C ALA A 180 -8.96 15.04 5.93
N ASN A 181 -8.71 13.93 6.60
CA ASN A 181 -8.20 12.73 5.99
C ASN A 181 -9.29 11.96 5.22
N PHE A 182 -10.49 11.88 5.79
CA PHE A 182 -11.65 11.22 5.17
C PHE A 182 -12.16 11.96 3.92
N ALA A 183 -12.04 13.29 3.88
CA ALA A 183 -12.52 14.13 2.78
C ALA A 183 -11.59 14.15 1.54
N ARG A 184 -10.56 13.30 1.47
CA ARG A 184 -9.61 13.22 0.34
C ARG A 184 -10.02 12.19 -0.70
#